data_361001ecddc0395563c939563fe91a66
#
_entry.id   361001ecddc0395563c939563fe91a66
#
_cell.length_a   1.000
_cell.length_b   1.000
_cell.length_c   1.000
_cell.angle_alpha   90.00
_cell.angle_beta   90.00
_cell.angle_gamma   90.00
#
_symmetry.space_group_name_H-M   'P 1'
#
loop_
_entity.id
_entity.type
_entity.pdbx_description
1 polymer ?
#
loop_
_entity_poly.entity_id
_entity_poly.type
_entity_poly.pdbx_seq_one_letter_code
_entity_poly.pdbx_strand_id
1 'polypeptide(L)'
;MAEKEKTAPCVPTAIGTEQPLQMDCTNSITENSADFNSSDDNFELMMKRMLDPTYLPTISMTELYNNIYDKKQPLIDGLLYAGVYLFVGAPKVGKSFFMLQLAYHVSTGTNLWNYTVRKGTVLYLALEDDYRRLQERLYRMFGTENTPNLHFSVTANHLGKA
;
A
#
# COMPACT_ATOMS: atom_id res chain seq x y z
N MET A 1 -6.53 -35.52 48.61
CA MET A 1 -5.93 -34.67 49.65
C MET A 1 -5.24 -33.49 49.00
N ALA A 2 -5.57 -32.31 49.53
CA ALA A 2 -5.05 -31.01 49.22
C ALA A 2 -5.71 -30.24 48.04
N GLU A 3 -6.69 -29.48 48.45
CA GLU A 3 -7.23 -28.26 47.81
C GLU A 3 -6.14 -27.22 47.58
N LYS A 4 -6.25 -26.51 46.48
CA LYS A 4 -5.57 -25.23 46.30
C LYS A 4 -6.59 -24.13 45.99
N GLU A 5 -6.62 -23.19 46.89
CA GLU A 5 -7.38 -21.96 46.89
C GLU A 5 -7.22 -21.13 45.63
N LYS A 6 -8.36 -20.60 45.19
CA LYS A 6 -8.48 -19.48 44.26
C LYS A 6 -8.29 -18.18 45.05
N THR A 7 -7.28 -17.45 44.73
CA THR A 7 -7.13 -16.05 45.10
C THR A 7 -7.76 -15.14 44.04
N ALA A 8 -8.77 -14.38 44.45
CA ALA A 8 -9.40 -13.35 43.65
C ALA A 8 -8.57 -12.06 43.68
N PRO A 9 -8.55 -11.24 42.61
CA PRO A 9 -7.91 -9.93 42.65
C PRO A 9 -8.83 -8.86 43.28
N CYS A 10 -8.25 -8.05 44.14
CA CYS A 10 -8.83 -6.89 44.81
C CYS A 10 -9.27 -5.79 43.84
N VAL A 11 -10.48 -5.29 44.05
CA VAL A 11 -11.01 -4.06 43.46
C VAL A 11 -10.69 -2.92 44.45
N PRO A 12 -10.11 -1.79 44.07
CA PRO A 12 -10.06 -0.61 44.91
C PRO A 12 -11.33 0.22 44.73
N THR A 13 -12.05 0.38 45.83
CA THR A 13 -13.14 1.33 46.02
C THR A 13 -12.53 2.69 46.31
N ALA A 14 -12.80 3.68 45.48
CA ALA A 14 -12.52 5.07 45.77
C ALA A 14 -13.84 5.84 45.88
N ILE A 15 -14.12 6.27 47.08
CA ILE A 15 -15.14 7.30 47.46
C ILE A 15 -14.38 8.62 47.54
N GLY A 16 -14.88 9.65 46.87
CA GLY A 16 -14.32 10.99 47.02
C GLY A 16 -15.01 12.04 46.15
N THR A 17 -16.08 12.58 46.68
CA THR A 17 -16.62 13.97 46.63
C THR A 17 -16.54 14.74 45.30
N GLU A 18 -17.74 15.01 44.83
CA GLU A 18 -18.11 15.98 43.80
C GLU A 18 -17.73 17.43 44.19
N GLN A 19 -17.12 18.15 43.24
CA GLN A 19 -17.27 19.60 43.11
C GLN A 19 -17.46 19.94 41.62
N PRO A 20 -18.48 20.75 41.28
CA PRO A 20 -18.73 21.16 39.90
C PRO A 20 -17.78 22.30 39.53
N LEU A 21 -16.94 22.10 38.55
CA LEU A 21 -16.20 23.17 37.93
C LEU A 21 -17.14 23.99 37.03
N GLN A 22 -17.45 25.19 37.48
CA GLN A 22 -18.07 26.23 36.67
C GLN A 22 -17.14 26.55 35.48
N MET A 23 -17.62 26.29 34.31
CA MET A 23 -17.04 26.81 33.09
C MET A 23 -17.52 28.23 32.87
N ASP A 24 -16.69 29.19 33.17
CA ASP A 24 -16.84 30.57 32.72
C ASP A 24 -16.58 30.66 31.23
N CYS A 25 -17.65 30.74 30.45
CA CYS A 25 -17.63 31.01 29.01
C CYS A 25 -17.56 32.54 28.77
N THR A 26 -16.48 33.18 29.16
CA THR A 26 -16.17 34.54 28.71
C THR A 26 -14.68 34.69 28.54
N ASN A 27 -14.19 34.25 27.37
CA ASN A 27 -12.93 34.77 26.88
C ASN A 27 -13.13 35.22 25.45
N SER A 28 -13.00 36.51 25.30
CA SER A 28 -13.01 37.30 24.07
C SER A 28 -12.21 36.65 22.98
N ILE A 29 -12.86 36.46 21.84
CA ILE A 29 -12.22 36.23 20.54
C ILE A 29 -11.47 37.52 20.20
N THR A 30 -10.20 37.58 20.52
CA THR A 30 -9.28 38.51 19.85
C THR A 30 -8.87 37.85 18.55
N GLU A 31 -9.34 38.44 17.48
CA GLU A 31 -8.95 38.19 16.10
C GLU A 31 -7.43 38.33 15.97
N ASN A 32 -6.70 37.20 15.91
CA ASN A 32 -5.38 37.13 15.31
C ASN A 32 -5.54 36.49 13.92
N SER A 33 -5.95 37.32 12.99
CA SER A 33 -5.98 37.04 11.56
C SER A 33 -4.59 37.26 10.92
N ALA A 34 -3.56 36.56 11.40
CA ALA A 34 -2.21 36.76 10.85
C ALA A 34 -1.40 35.47 10.57
N ASP A 35 -1.93 34.26 10.85
CA ASP A 35 -1.13 33.04 10.72
C ASP A 35 -1.70 31.95 9.79
N PHE A 36 -2.72 32.26 8.99
CA PHE A 36 -3.30 31.26 8.07
C PHE A 36 -2.70 31.22 6.67
N ASN A 37 -1.86 32.19 6.30
CA ASN A 37 -1.27 32.29 4.94
C ASN A 37 0.13 31.67 4.80
N SER A 38 0.80 31.28 5.87
CA SER A 38 2.18 30.77 5.78
C SER A 38 2.30 29.32 5.35
N SER A 39 1.24 28.51 5.51
CA SER A 39 1.26 27.09 5.11
C SER A 39 0.98 26.91 3.61
N ASP A 40 0.09 27.71 3.04
CA ASP A 40 -0.30 27.62 1.63
C ASP A 40 0.83 28.16 0.72
N ASP A 41 1.46 29.26 1.10
CA ASP A 41 2.61 29.81 0.38
C ASP A 41 3.80 28.84 0.36
N ASN A 42 4.01 28.12 1.46
CA ASN A 42 5.08 27.13 1.57
C ASN A 42 4.80 25.87 0.72
N PHE A 43 3.53 25.46 0.64
CA PHE A 43 3.09 24.37 -0.21
C PHE A 43 3.21 24.71 -1.70
N GLU A 44 2.76 25.90 -2.10
CA GLU A 44 2.89 26.37 -3.48
C GLU A 44 4.36 26.49 -3.92
N LEU A 45 5.22 27.02 -3.05
CA LEU A 45 6.65 27.11 -3.31
C LEU A 45 7.31 25.72 -3.44
N MET A 46 6.89 24.76 -2.62
CA MET A 46 7.35 23.38 -2.67
C MET A 46 6.91 22.71 -3.97
N MET A 47 5.64 22.86 -4.36
CA MET A 47 5.11 22.35 -5.63
C MET A 47 5.82 22.95 -6.84
N LYS A 48 6.07 24.24 -6.83
CA LYS A 48 6.80 24.94 -7.89
C LYS A 48 8.23 24.44 -8.03
N ARG A 49 8.91 24.15 -6.91
CA ARG A 49 10.24 23.52 -6.90
C ARG A 49 10.22 22.11 -7.45
N MET A 50 9.20 21.30 -7.11
CA MET A 50 9.07 19.93 -7.62
C MET A 50 8.81 19.85 -9.12
N LEU A 51 8.18 20.88 -9.70
CA LEU A 51 7.90 20.98 -11.13
C LEU A 51 9.09 21.57 -11.93
N ASP A 52 10.12 22.08 -11.26
CA ASP A 52 11.32 22.58 -11.93
C ASP A 52 12.21 21.39 -12.32
N PRO A 53 12.45 21.14 -13.63
CA PRO A 53 13.28 20.03 -14.08
C PRO A 53 14.76 20.16 -13.67
N THR A 54 15.18 21.33 -13.21
CA THR A 54 16.55 21.57 -12.70
C THR A 54 16.68 21.34 -11.19
N TYR A 55 15.54 21.18 -10.48
CA TYR A 55 15.54 20.98 -9.03
C TYR A 55 15.87 19.53 -8.67
N LEU A 56 17.01 19.33 -8.03
CA LEU A 56 17.40 18.05 -7.46
C LEU A 56 17.13 18.05 -5.95
N PRO A 57 16.11 17.33 -5.45
CA PRO A 57 15.87 17.22 -4.01
C PRO A 57 17.04 16.47 -3.34
N THR A 58 17.69 17.10 -2.40
CA THR A 58 18.81 16.52 -1.64
C THR A 58 18.52 16.56 -0.16
N ILE A 59 18.98 15.54 0.56
CA ILE A 59 18.95 15.49 2.01
C ILE A 59 20.38 15.29 2.53
N SER A 60 20.66 15.82 3.72
CA SER A 60 21.96 15.61 4.35
C SER A 60 22.07 14.19 4.91
N MET A 61 23.31 13.74 5.11
CA MET A 61 23.57 12.43 5.74
C MET A 61 22.95 12.34 7.15
N THR A 62 22.98 13.44 7.90
CA THR A 62 22.38 13.52 9.24
C THR A 62 20.86 13.34 9.19
N GLU A 63 20.18 14.00 8.25
CA GLU A 63 18.74 13.84 8.05
C GLU A 63 18.40 12.41 7.59
N LEU A 64 19.22 11.82 6.72
CA LEU A 64 19.03 10.47 6.24
C LEU A 64 19.10 9.43 7.39
N TYR A 65 20.01 9.62 8.35
CA TYR A 65 20.12 8.74 9.51
C TYR A 65 19.02 8.97 10.57
N ASN A 66 18.51 10.18 10.68
CA ASN A 66 17.46 10.51 11.64
C ASN A 66 16.05 10.14 11.11
N ASN A 67 15.89 9.99 9.81
CA ASN A 67 14.63 9.59 9.20
C ASN A 67 14.42 8.08 9.30
N ILE A 68 13.23 7.69 9.73
CA ILE A 68 12.79 6.31 9.74
C ILE A 68 12.14 6.01 8.38
N TYR A 69 12.79 5.17 7.58
CA TYR A 69 12.24 4.72 6.31
C TYR A 69 11.60 3.34 6.47
N ASP A 70 10.33 3.25 6.13
CA ASP A 70 9.63 1.96 6.13
C ASP A 70 10.24 1.02 5.11
N LYS A 71 10.53 -0.20 5.54
CA LYS A 71 10.97 -1.26 4.62
C LYS A 71 9.81 -1.59 3.68
N LYS A 72 10.03 -1.48 2.37
CA LYS A 72 9.07 -1.92 1.37
C LYS A 72 8.77 -3.40 1.59
N GLN A 73 7.51 -3.70 1.90
CA GLN A 73 7.08 -5.08 2.10
C GLN A 73 7.12 -5.85 0.78
N PRO A 74 7.48 -7.15 0.81
CA PRO A 74 7.46 -7.98 -0.39
C PRO A 74 6.03 -8.12 -0.93
N LEU A 75 5.93 -8.26 -2.25
CA LEU A 75 4.68 -8.62 -2.92
C LEU A 75 4.38 -10.11 -2.73
N ILE A 76 5.43 -10.93 -2.84
CA ILE A 76 5.41 -12.36 -2.49
C ILE A 76 6.59 -12.59 -1.55
N ASP A 77 6.29 -13.05 -0.35
CA ASP A 77 7.28 -13.17 0.71
C ASP A 77 8.42 -14.10 0.30
N GLY A 78 9.65 -13.63 0.46
CA GLY A 78 10.85 -14.35 0.05
C GLY A 78 11.08 -14.52 -1.45
N LEU A 79 10.16 -14.09 -2.33
CA LEU A 79 10.27 -14.31 -3.78
C LEU A 79 10.25 -13.00 -4.60
N LEU A 80 9.32 -12.07 -4.34
CA LEU A 80 9.11 -10.90 -5.18
C LEU A 80 8.93 -9.63 -4.34
N TYR A 81 9.84 -8.69 -4.54
CA TYR A 81 9.83 -7.37 -3.92
C TYR A 81 9.39 -6.29 -4.92
N ALA A 82 9.21 -5.06 -4.46
CA ALA A 82 8.99 -3.94 -5.36
C ALA A 82 10.25 -3.68 -6.21
N GLY A 83 10.10 -3.68 -7.54
CA GLY A 83 11.21 -3.49 -8.47
C GLY A 83 10.83 -3.87 -9.90
N VAL A 84 11.82 -3.82 -10.79
CA VAL A 84 11.72 -4.26 -12.19
C VAL A 84 12.44 -5.59 -12.32
N TYR A 85 11.76 -6.57 -12.91
CA TYR A 85 12.29 -7.92 -13.10
C TYR A 85 12.24 -8.32 -14.55
N LEU A 86 13.26 -9.05 -15.01
CA LEU A 86 13.31 -9.64 -16.32
C LEU A 86 13.17 -11.17 -16.19
N PHE A 87 12.06 -11.71 -16.72
CA PHE A 87 11.80 -13.15 -16.72
C PHE A 87 12.13 -13.76 -18.08
N VAL A 88 13.24 -14.49 -18.17
CA VAL A 88 13.82 -14.99 -19.41
C VAL A 88 13.73 -16.51 -19.47
N GLY A 89 13.59 -17.06 -20.68
CA GLY A 89 13.58 -18.49 -20.92
C GLY A 89 13.29 -18.82 -22.38
N ALA A 90 13.53 -20.06 -22.79
CA ALA A 90 13.27 -20.53 -24.15
C ALA A 90 11.80 -20.33 -24.57
N PRO A 91 11.49 -20.24 -25.85
CA PRO A 91 10.12 -20.22 -26.35
C PRO A 91 9.33 -21.45 -25.87
N LYS A 92 8.02 -21.30 -25.68
CA LYS A 92 7.07 -22.38 -25.34
C LYS A 92 7.29 -23.11 -24.01
N VAL A 93 8.16 -22.63 -23.11
CA VAL A 93 8.36 -23.22 -21.77
C VAL A 93 7.29 -22.80 -20.73
N GLY A 94 6.23 -22.10 -21.14
CA GLY A 94 5.13 -21.73 -20.24
C GLY A 94 5.29 -20.38 -19.52
N LYS A 95 6.20 -19.49 -19.96
CA LYS A 95 6.42 -18.18 -19.32
C LYS A 95 5.14 -17.38 -19.12
N SER A 96 4.33 -17.25 -20.17
CA SER A 96 3.06 -16.48 -20.10
C SER A 96 2.03 -17.13 -19.18
N PHE A 97 2.00 -18.45 -19.06
CA PHE A 97 1.15 -19.16 -18.11
C PHE A 97 1.59 -18.87 -16.68
N PHE A 98 2.88 -18.94 -16.40
CA PHE A 98 3.42 -18.62 -15.09
C PHE A 98 3.17 -17.16 -14.70
N MET A 99 3.39 -16.21 -15.62
CA MET A 99 3.10 -14.79 -15.37
C MET A 99 1.61 -14.55 -15.07
N LEU A 100 0.73 -15.24 -15.79
CA LEU A 100 -0.71 -15.15 -15.57
C LEU A 100 -1.13 -15.76 -14.22
N GLN A 101 -0.52 -16.89 -13.85
CA GLN A 101 -0.72 -17.48 -12.52
C GLN A 101 -0.26 -16.56 -11.40
N LEU A 102 0.93 -15.95 -11.54
CA LEU A 102 1.45 -14.96 -10.62
C LEU A 102 0.50 -13.77 -10.47
N ALA A 103 0.02 -13.22 -11.60
CA ALA A 103 -0.94 -12.13 -11.64
C ALA A 103 -2.25 -12.48 -10.90
N TYR A 104 -2.75 -13.68 -11.10
CA TYR A 104 -3.94 -14.17 -10.43
C TYR A 104 -3.75 -14.26 -8.90
N HIS A 105 -2.67 -14.89 -8.44
CA HIS A 105 -2.38 -15.00 -7.00
C HIS A 105 -2.22 -13.63 -6.32
N VAL A 106 -1.56 -12.68 -6.99
CA VAL A 106 -1.44 -11.31 -6.46
C VAL A 106 -2.80 -10.61 -6.41
N SER A 107 -3.63 -10.78 -7.43
CA SER A 107 -4.94 -10.11 -7.48
C SER A 107 -5.96 -10.67 -6.48
N THR A 108 -5.85 -11.95 -6.15
CA THR A 108 -6.72 -12.61 -5.17
C THR A 108 -6.17 -12.56 -3.75
N GLY A 109 -4.84 -12.50 -3.59
CA GLY A 109 -4.15 -12.62 -2.30
C GLY A 109 -4.06 -14.07 -1.83
N THR A 110 -4.27 -15.05 -2.72
CA THR A 110 -4.09 -16.46 -2.42
C THR A 110 -2.61 -16.84 -2.46
N ASN A 111 -2.18 -17.72 -1.56
CA ASN A 111 -0.79 -18.13 -1.50
C ASN A 111 -0.34 -18.77 -2.82
N LEU A 112 0.85 -18.43 -3.27
CA LEU A 112 1.49 -19.09 -4.39
C LEU A 112 2.41 -20.19 -3.84
N TRP A 113 2.00 -21.46 -3.98
CA TRP A 113 2.65 -22.60 -3.32
C TRP A 113 2.77 -22.36 -1.80
N ASN A 114 3.99 -22.31 -1.27
CA ASN A 114 4.27 -22.07 0.15
C ASN A 114 4.56 -20.58 0.46
N TYR A 115 4.47 -19.70 -0.54
CA TYR A 115 4.76 -18.29 -0.36
C TYR A 115 3.50 -17.49 -0.07
N THR A 116 3.57 -16.66 0.96
CA THR A 116 2.50 -15.71 1.28
C THR A 116 2.47 -14.59 0.25
N VAL A 117 1.31 -14.32 -0.31
CA VAL A 117 1.11 -13.30 -1.34
C VAL A 117 0.33 -12.13 -0.78
N ARG A 118 0.85 -10.93 -0.95
CA ARG A 118 0.14 -9.70 -0.61
C ARG A 118 -0.85 -9.37 -1.71
N LYS A 119 -2.13 -9.23 -1.36
CA LYS A 119 -3.17 -8.86 -2.30
C LYS A 119 -2.94 -7.45 -2.86
N GLY A 120 -3.08 -7.30 -4.17
CA GLY A 120 -2.95 -6.04 -4.87
C GLY A 120 -3.69 -6.02 -6.20
N THR A 121 -3.81 -4.84 -6.81
CA THR A 121 -4.34 -4.68 -8.16
C THR A 121 -3.23 -4.95 -9.17
N VAL A 122 -3.54 -5.72 -10.21
CA VAL A 122 -2.59 -6.12 -11.26
C VAL A 122 -3.08 -5.63 -12.61
N LEU A 123 -2.20 -5.00 -13.37
CA LEU A 123 -2.37 -4.74 -14.79
C LEU A 123 -1.49 -5.72 -15.58
N TYR A 124 -2.11 -6.56 -16.38
CA TYR A 124 -1.45 -7.53 -17.25
C TYR A 124 -1.49 -7.04 -18.71
N LEU A 125 -0.34 -6.69 -19.26
CA LEU A 125 -0.20 -6.27 -20.66
C LEU A 125 0.11 -7.48 -21.54
N ALA A 126 -0.86 -7.95 -22.31
CA ALA A 126 -0.76 -9.12 -23.18
C ALA A 126 -0.59 -8.68 -24.63
N LEU A 127 0.54 -8.07 -24.97
CA LEU A 127 0.78 -7.42 -26.27
C LEU A 127 0.86 -8.37 -27.46
N GLU A 128 1.06 -9.67 -27.21
CA GLU A 128 1.12 -10.73 -28.24
C GLU A 128 -0.17 -11.56 -28.33
N ASP A 129 -1.16 -11.30 -27.46
CA ASP A 129 -2.43 -12.05 -27.37
C ASP A 129 -3.62 -11.17 -27.78
N ASP A 130 -4.74 -11.81 -28.08
CA ASP A 130 -6.06 -11.20 -28.17
C ASP A 130 -6.93 -11.57 -26.97
N TYR A 131 -8.04 -10.84 -26.74
CA TYR A 131 -8.93 -11.08 -25.60
C TYR A 131 -9.56 -12.46 -25.60
N ARG A 132 -9.85 -13.04 -26.78
CA ARG A 132 -10.43 -14.38 -26.90
C ARG A 132 -9.42 -15.44 -26.41
N ARG A 133 -8.18 -15.36 -26.84
CA ARG A 133 -7.12 -16.29 -26.41
C ARG A 133 -6.81 -16.17 -24.94
N LEU A 134 -6.82 -14.93 -24.39
CA LEU A 134 -6.71 -14.68 -22.96
C LEU A 134 -7.86 -15.32 -22.19
N GLN A 135 -9.11 -15.13 -22.64
CA GLN A 135 -10.28 -15.71 -22.00
C GLN A 135 -10.22 -17.24 -22.01
N GLU A 136 -9.90 -17.88 -23.12
CA GLU A 136 -9.75 -19.33 -23.23
C GLU A 136 -8.64 -19.85 -22.28
N ARG A 137 -7.53 -19.11 -22.15
CA ARG A 137 -6.42 -19.45 -21.25
C ARG A 137 -6.81 -19.31 -19.79
N LEU A 138 -7.44 -18.22 -19.41
CA LEU A 138 -7.95 -17.98 -18.05
C LEU A 138 -8.95 -19.05 -17.65
N TYR A 139 -9.89 -19.38 -18.53
CA TYR A 139 -10.89 -20.40 -18.26
C TYR A 139 -10.25 -21.80 -18.06
N ARG A 140 -9.21 -22.10 -18.83
CA ARG A 140 -8.46 -23.35 -18.71
C ARG A 140 -7.64 -23.43 -17.41
N MET A 141 -7.13 -22.30 -16.94
CA MET A 141 -6.28 -22.24 -15.72
C MET A 141 -7.09 -22.15 -14.42
N PHE A 142 -8.16 -21.36 -14.43
CA PHE A 142 -8.88 -20.96 -13.21
C PHE A 142 -10.37 -21.30 -13.25
N GLY A 143 -10.87 -21.87 -14.35
CA GLY A 143 -12.30 -22.18 -14.51
C GLY A 143 -13.16 -20.94 -14.47
N THR A 144 -14.16 -20.92 -13.57
CA THR A 144 -15.09 -19.81 -13.38
C THR A 144 -14.65 -18.81 -12.30
N GLU A 145 -13.53 -19.06 -11.65
CA GLU A 145 -13.01 -18.15 -10.63
C GLU A 145 -12.58 -16.82 -11.27
N ASN A 146 -12.96 -15.72 -10.64
CA ASN A 146 -12.64 -14.38 -11.14
C ASN A 146 -12.28 -13.41 -10.01
N THR A 147 -11.68 -12.28 -10.38
CA THR A 147 -11.30 -11.23 -9.44
C THR A 147 -11.40 -9.87 -10.12
N PRO A 148 -11.94 -8.85 -9.46
CA PRO A 148 -11.99 -7.49 -10.00
C PRO A 148 -10.64 -6.77 -10.00
N ASN A 149 -9.62 -7.34 -9.32
CA ASN A 149 -8.30 -6.71 -9.16
C ASN A 149 -7.30 -7.11 -10.24
N LEU A 150 -7.70 -7.89 -11.26
CA LEU A 150 -6.86 -8.28 -12.38
C LEU A 150 -7.38 -7.66 -13.68
N HIS A 151 -6.63 -6.71 -14.21
CA HIS A 151 -6.98 -5.97 -15.42
C HIS A 151 -6.09 -6.39 -16.57
N PHE A 152 -6.66 -6.44 -17.79
CA PHE A 152 -5.95 -6.84 -18.99
C PHE A 152 -5.96 -5.73 -20.03
N SER A 153 -4.83 -5.57 -20.74
CA SER A 153 -4.77 -4.80 -21.98
C SER A 153 -3.98 -5.56 -23.03
N VAL A 154 -4.48 -5.59 -24.26
CA VAL A 154 -3.81 -6.18 -25.41
C VAL A 154 -3.11 -5.13 -26.28
N THR A 155 -3.21 -3.86 -25.89
CA THR A 155 -2.59 -2.73 -26.61
C THR A 155 -1.89 -1.80 -25.62
N ALA A 156 -0.76 -1.21 -26.05
CA ALA A 156 0.01 -0.25 -25.28
C ALA A 156 0.14 1.12 -25.98
N ASN A 157 -0.82 1.48 -26.86
CA ASN A 157 -0.74 2.66 -27.73
C ASN A 157 -0.65 4.01 -26.99
N HIS A 158 -0.91 4.02 -25.67
CA HIS A 158 -0.90 5.24 -24.86
C HIS A 158 0.30 5.36 -23.91
N LEU A 159 1.17 4.34 -23.83
CA LEU A 159 2.32 4.37 -22.92
C LEU A 159 3.52 5.21 -23.43
N GLY A 160 3.45 5.74 -24.64
CA GLY A 160 4.56 6.46 -25.29
C GLY A 160 4.24 7.88 -25.78
N LYS A 161 3.10 8.45 -25.40
CA LYS A 161 2.77 9.85 -25.68
C LYS A 161 2.70 10.62 -24.36
N ALA A 162 3.84 11.03 -23.88
CA ALA A 162 3.98 12.14 -22.93
C ALA A 162 4.35 13.39 -23.70
#